data_b23517bc1557a0e8450bf8754540db33
#
_entry.id   b23517bc1557a0e8450bf8754540db33
#
_cell.length_a   1.000
_cell.length_b   1.000
_cell.length_c   1.000
_cell.angle_alpha   90.00
_cell.angle_beta   90.00
_cell.angle_gamma   90.00
#
_symmetry.space_group_name_H-M   'P 1'
#
loop_
_entity.id
_entity.type
_entity.pdbx_description
1 polymer ?
#
loop_
_entity_poly.entity_id
_entity_poly.type
_entity_poly.pdbx_seq_one_letter_code
_entity_poly.pdbx_strand_id
1 'polypeptide(L)'
;MTRFVRSSGVVTLALGTVLACQSRPTQLSKAPSVALSRPTGLLYDDIYLRHLSGNTGHPERPERLIAIREALDKAGLLRSLYSIHPRRITQQELELVHKPSYIALVRRELANVQGLRELSTGDTLVSADSLEAAEFAAGGVLNAVDAVMQGKVKNAFAAVRPPGHHATPTRGVGFCIFNNVAIAARYVQRKYGVRRVLIVDWDYHHGNGTQEAFYQDGSVFYFSTHHYGAYPGTGSPEETGAGKGAGKILNVPLPPGASDAQIVEAFQTKLVPAARNFKPDFILISAGFDGMQNDLLGVFNITPAGFAAITRIVVELSKEFCQGRIVSVLEGGYRLDGLAESVLAHVQVLREE
;
A
#
# COMPACT_ATOMS: atom_id res chain seq x y z
N MET A 1 -92.34 -2.91 -47.95
CA MET A 1 -92.81 -1.52 -48.17
C MET A 1 -91.72 -0.60 -47.69
N THR A 2 -91.00 0.20 -48.31
CA THR A 2 -91.08 0.96 -49.54
C THR A 2 -89.59 1.42 -49.85
N ARG A 3 -89.25 1.33 -51.11
CA ARG A 3 -88.00 1.87 -51.72
C ARG A 3 -87.88 3.39 -51.50
N PHE A 4 -86.67 3.92 -51.41
CA PHE A 4 -86.33 5.01 -52.36
C PHE A 4 -84.78 5.10 -52.58
N VAL A 5 -84.48 5.32 -53.82
CA VAL A 5 -83.20 5.43 -54.54
C VAL A 5 -82.81 6.94 -54.59
N ARG A 6 -81.50 7.22 -54.69
CA ARG A 6 -80.81 8.29 -55.43
C ARG A 6 -79.68 8.90 -54.63
N SER A 7 -78.56 9.34 -55.10
CA SER A 7 -77.95 9.43 -56.42
C SER A 7 -76.47 9.83 -56.25
N SER A 8 -75.72 9.55 -57.23
CA SER A 8 -74.27 9.79 -57.39
C SER A 8 -73.87 11.26 -57.26
N GLY A 9 -72.73 11.51 -56.69
CA GLY A 9 -72.00 12.75 -56.82
C GLY A 9 -70.46 12.42 -56.66
N VAL A 10 -69.80 12.35 -57.82
CA VAL A 10 -68.36 12.20 -57.89
C VAL A 10 -67.74 13.58 -57.66
N VAL A 11 -66.94 13.73 -56.61
CA VAL A 11 -66.05 14.89 -56.41
C VAL A 11 -64.64 14.41 -56.42
N THR A 12 -63.95 14.78 -57.50
CA THR A 12 -62.51 14.52 -57.65
C THR A 12 -61.69 15.51 -56.78
N LEU A 13 -61.08 15.06 -55.73
CA LEU A 13 -60.08 15.85 -54.98
C LEU A 13 -58.68 15.47 -55.44
N ALA A 14 -57.94 16.46 -55.94
CA ALA A 14 -56.55 16.37 -56.26
C ALA A 14 -55.69 16.22 -54.98
N LEU A 15 -54.92 15.13 -54.84
CA LEU A 15 -53.94 14.99 -53.77
C LEU A 15 -52.68 15.80 -54.14
N GLY A 16 -52.52 16.90 -53.45
CA GLY A 16 -51.20 17.56 -53.38
C GLY A 16 -50.24 16.82 -52.46
N THR A 17 -49.20 16.25 -53.03
CA THR A 17 -48.10 15.62 -52.30
C THR A 17 -47.23 16.68 -51.63
N VAL A 18 -47.38 16.84 -50.32
CA VAL A 18 -46.46 17.64 -49.48
C VAL A 18 -45.27 16.75 -49.16
N LEU A 19 -44.10 17.05 -49.73
CA LEU A 19 -42.80 16.44 -49.34
C LEU A 19 -42.43 17.03 -47.96
N ALA A 20 -42.65 16.24 -46.91
CA ALA A 20 -42.11 16.53 -45.59
C ALA A 20 -40.59 16.22 -45.59
N CYS A 21 -39.79 17.28 -45.55
CA CYS A 21 -38.36 17.18 -45.36
C CYS A 21 -38.11 16.74 -43.90
N GLN A 22 -37.89 15.42 -43.68
CA GLN A 22 -37.47 14.92 -42.36
C GLN A 22 -36.00 15.23 -42.16
N SER A 23 -35.71 16.27 -41.38
CA SER A 23 -34.36 16.53 -40.83
C SER A 23 -34.00 15.42 -39.84
N ARG A 24 -33.05 14.57 -40.24
CA ARG A 24 -32.42 13.58 -39.33
C ARG A 24 -31.73 14.35 -38.18
N PRO A 25 -31.95 13.97 -36.91
CA PRO A 25 -31.21 14.55 -35.81
C PRO A 25 -29.73 14.10 -35.96
N THR A 26 -28.85 15.07 -36.10
CA THR A 26 -27.41 14.86 -36.07
C THR A 26 -27.07 14.31 -34.67
N GLN A 27 -26.70 13.05 -34.57
CA GLN A 27 -26.09 12.49 -33.35
C GLN A 27 -24.79 13.26 -33.09
N LEU A 28 -24.82 14.15 -32.13
CA LEU A 28 -23.60 14.69 -31.51
C LEU A 28 -22.83 13.50 -30.93
N SER A 29 -21.74 13.11 -31.60
CA SER A 29 -20.78 12.18 -31.06
C SER A 29 -20.28 12.77 -29.73
N LYS A 30 -20.60 12.09 -28.61
CA LYS A 30 -19.95 12.39 -27.33
C LYS A 30 -18.45 12.26 -27.57
N ALA A 31 -17.74 13.39 -27.49
CA ALA A 31 -16.28 13.37 -27.43
C ALA A 31 -15.86 12.41 -26.29
N PRO A 32 -14.84 11.56 -26.51
CA PRO A 32 -14.37 10.70 -25.44
C PRO A 32 -14.01 11.59 -24.25
N SER A 33 -14.68 11.41 -23.13
CA SER A 33 -14.27 12.03 -21.88
C SER A 33 -12.88 11.48 -21.57
N VAL A 34 -11.87 12.31 -21.71
CA VAL A 34 -10.52 12.01 -21.18
C VAL A 34 -10.75 11.85 -19.68
N ALA A 35 -10.84 10.62 -19.22
CA ALA A 35 -10.88 10.33 -17.80
C ALA A 35 -9.57 10.87 -17.23
N LEU A 36 -9.63 11.98 -16.48
CA LEU A 36 -8.48 12.53 -15.78
C LEU A 36 -7.91 11.38 -14.93
N SER A 37 -6.67 10.99 -15.22
CA SER A 37 -6.00 9.94 -14.46
C SER A 37 -5.94 10.38 -13.00
N ARG A 38 -6.42 9.52 -12.09
CA ARG A 38 -6.42 9.82 -10.66
C ARG A 38 -4.97 9.99 -10.19
N PRO A 39 -4.67 10.97 -9.33
CA PRO A 39 -3.32 11.18 -8.83
C PRO A 39 -2.87 10.01 -7.94
N THR A 40 -1.57 9.92 -7.71
CA THR A 40 -0.99 9.13 -6.62
C THR A 40 -1.12 9.90 -5.31
N GLY A 41 -1.49 9.22 -4.23
CA GLY A 41 -1.56 9.81 -2.89
C GLY A 41 -0.20 9.78 -2.19
N LEU A 42 0.07 10.81 -1.40
CA LEU A 42 1.20 10.85 -0.48
C LEU A 42 0.66 11.09 0.94
N LEU A 43 0.89 10.13 1.83
CA LEU A 43 0.72 10.33 3.26
C LEU A 43 2.08 10.74 3.84
N TYR A 44 2.15 11.97 4.33
CA TYR A 44 3.28 12.52 5.06
C TYR A 44 2.74 13.51 6.09
N ASP A 45 3.29 13.50 7.30
CA ASP A 45 2.96 14.48 8.34
C ASP A 45 4.13 14.63 9.33
N ASP A 46 4.33 15.84 9.85
CA ASP A 46 5.41 16.12 10.80
C ASP A 46 5.21 15.43 12.15
N ILE A 47 4.02 14.89 12.44
CA ILE A 47 3.75 14.07 13.64
C ILE A 47 4.68 12.86 13.71
N TYR A 48 5.05 12.29 12.56
CA TYR A 48 5.94 11.15 12.46
C TYR A 48 7.40 11.48 12.82
N LEU A 49 7.79 12.76 12.71
CA LEU A 49 9.13 13.22 13.07
C LEU A 49 9.33 13.25 14.60
N ARG A 50 8.24 13.21 15.36
CA ARG A 50 8.29 13.25 16.83
C ARG A 50 8.78 11.95 17.44
N HIS A 51 8.58 10.80 16.77
CA HIS A 51 9.14 9.52 17.19
C HIS A 51 10.67 9.59 17.21
N LEU A 52 11.29 9.30 18.38
CA LEU A 52 12.74 9.38 18.61
C LEU A 52 13.37 10.75 18.25
N SER A 53 12.60 11.84 18.34
CA SER A 53 13.10 13.18 18.09
C SER A 53 14.28 13.51 19.01
N GLY A 54 15.37 14.06 18.42
CA GLY A 54 16.60 14.38 19.14
C GLY A 54 17.57 13.20 19.33
N ASN A 55 17.20 11.98 18.92
CA ASN A 55 18.12 10.83 18.93
C ASN A 55 18.80 10.68 17.56
N THR A 56 19.93 11.34 17.37
CA THR A 56 20.69 11.30 16.11
C THR A 56 21.53 10.04 15.93
N GLY A 57 21.70 9.24 16.99
CA GLY A 57 22.50 8.01 16.97
C GLY A 57 21.73 6.77 16.49
N HIS A 58 20.39 6.81 16.47
CA HIS A 58 19.59 5.67 16.04
C HIS A 58 19.41 5.67 14.52
N PRO A 59 19.53 4.51 13.83
CA PRO A 59 19.36 4.45 12.37
C PRO A 59 17.93 4.81 11.95
N GLU A 60 16.92 4.35 12.68
CA GLU A 60 15.52 4.72 12.50
C GLU A 60 15.26 6.08 13.18
N ARG A 61 15.35 7.18 12.44
CA ARG A 61 15.36 8.57 12.92
C ARG A 61 14.53 9.50 12.02
N PRO A 62 14.08 10.66 12.53
CA PRO A 62 13.23 11.60 11.78
C PRO A 62 13.79 12.05 10.43
N GLU A 63 15.12 12.17 10.32
CA GLU A 63 15.81 12.60 9.10
C GLU A 63 15.52 11.70 7.90
N ARG A 64 15.09 10.45 8.12
CA ARG A 64 14.64 9.55 7.05
C ARG A 64 13.48 10.16 6.27
N LEU A 65 12.43 10.67 6.95
CA LEU A 65 11.29 11.29 6.28
C LEU A 65 11.61 12.67 5.70
N ILE A 66 12.50 13.42 6.37
CA ILE A 66 12.97 14.73 5.89
C ILE A 66 13.67 14.55 4.54
N ALA A 67 14.62 13.58 4.45
CA ALA A 67 15.34 13.29 3.21
C ALA A 67 14.40 12.85 2.08
N ILE A 68 13.40 11.99 2.38
CA ILE A 68 12.37 11.59 1.40
C ILE A 68 11.61 12.82 0.89
N ARG A 69 11.12 13.66 1.79
CA ARG A 69 10.34 14.85 1.41
C ARG A 69 11.14 15.83 0.56
N GLU A 70 12.39 16.09 0.94
CA GLU A 70 13.30 16.97 0.19
C GLU A 70 13.58 16.44 -1.23
N ALA A 71 13.79 15.12 -1.37
CA ALA A 71 13.99 14.49 -2.68
C ALA A 71 12.74 14.61 -3.57
N LEU A 72 11.56 14.35 -3.01
CA LEU A 72 10.29 14.52 -3.74
C LEU A 72 10.02 15.98 -4.13
N ASP A 73 10.36 16.94 -3.26
CA ASP A 73 10.22 18.37 -3.54
C ASP A 73 11.19 18.83 -4.63
N LYS A 74 12.47 18.48 -4.50
CA LYS A 74 13.51 18.79 -5.49
C LYS A 74 13.19 18.23 -6.88
N ALA A 75 12.56 17.06 -6.93
CA ALA A 75 12.07 16.46 -8.18
C ALA A 75 10.76 17.08 -8.69
N GLY A 76 10.17 18.05 -7.97
CA GLY A 76 8.91 18.71 -8.34
C GLY A 76 7.67 17.81 -8.21
N LEU A 77 7.79 16.64 -7.55
CA LEU A 77 6.70 15.68 -7.45
C LEU A 77 5.64 16.07 -6.43
N LEU A 78 5.99 16.74 -5.33
CA LEU A 78 5.05 17.07 -4.24
C LEU A 78 3.79 17.78 -4.74
N ARG A 79 3.92 18.67 -5.73
CA ARG A 79 2.78 19.42 -6.31
C ARG A 79 1.81 18.57 -7.11
N SER A 80 2.24 17.41 -7.57
CA SER A 80 1.45 16.47 -8.39
C SER A 80 0.87 15.31 -7.59
N LEU A 81 1.28 15.15 -6.33
CA LEU A 81 0.78 14.14 -5.43
C LEU A 81 -0.43 14.65 -4.63
N TYR A 82 -1.42 13.79 -4.42
CA TYR A 82 -2.57 14.10 -3.57
C TYR A 82 -2.18 13.95 -2.09
N SER A 83 -2.27 15.03 -1.32
CA SER A 83 -1.96 15.00 0.11
C SER A 83 -3.02 14.22 0.87
N ILE A 84 -2.59 13.18 1.59
CA ILE A 84 -3.42 12.39 2.50
C ILE A 84 -3.07 12.82 3.92
N HIS A 85 -4.05 13.26 4.70
CA HIS A 85 -3.85 13.64 6.08
C HIS A 85 -4.02 12.44 7.00
N PRO A 86 -3.16 12.29 8.04
CA PRO A 86 -3.31 11.21 9.00
C PRO A 86 -4.47 11.45 9.95
N ARG A 87 -4.86 10.40 10.64
CA ARG A 87 -5.73 10.42 11.81
C ARG A 87 -5.20 9.48 12.88
N ARG A 88 -5.62 9.68 14.10
CA ARG A 88 -5.35 8.69 15.15
C ARG A 88 -6.14 7.41 14.88
N ILE A 89 -5.50 6.26 15.06
CA ILE A 89 -6.16 4.96 14.97
C ILE A 89 -7.04 4.74 16.21
N THR A 90 -8.16 4.05 16.02
CA THR A 90 -9.04 3.65 17.13
C THR A 90 -8.57 2.36 17.78
N GLN A 91 -9.02 2.12 19.03
CA GLN A 91 -8.80 0.86 19.74
C GLN A 91 -9.28 -0.34 18.92
N GLN A 92 -10.49 -0.26 18.36
CA GLN A 92 -11.09 -1.34 17.58
C GLN A 92 -10.31 -1.65 16.30
N GLU A 93 -9.67 -0.66 15.70
CA GLU A 93 -8.84 -0.84 14.51
C GLU A 93 -7.49 -1.49 14.87
N LEU A 94 -6.87 -1.11 15.99
CA LEU A 94 -5.67 -1.81 16.50
C LEU A 94 -5.97 -3.28 16.80
N GLU A 95 -7.13 -3.58 17.39
CA GLU A 95 -7.57 -4.93 17.73
C GLU A 95 -7.87 -5.83 16.51
N LEU A 96 -7.83 -5.27 15.29
CA LEU A 96 -7.88 -6.10 14.07
C LEU A 96 -6.68 -7.05 13.95
N VAL A 97 -5.55 -6.70 14.58
CA VAL A 97 -4.31 -7.47 14.55
C VAL A 97 -3.76 -7.68 15.95
N HIS A 98 -3.62 -6.63 16.73
CA HIS A 98 -2.97 -6.69 18.03
C HIS A 98 -3.90 -7.13 19.15
N LYS A 99 -3.39 -7.93 20.07
CA LYS A 99 -4.15 -8.34 21.27
C LYS A 99 -4.42 -7.14 22.17
N PRO A 100 -5.62 -7.04 22.79
CA PRO A 100 -5.94 -5.95 23.72
C PRO A 100 -4.92 -5.79 24.86
N SER A 101 -4.36 -6.91 25.34
CA SER A 101 -3.33 -6.91 26.40
C SER A 101 -2.04 -6.23 25.93
N TYR A 102 -1.62 -6.44 24.66
CA TYR A 102 -0.46 -5.78 24.10
C TYR A 102 -0.69 -4.28 23.90
N ILE A 103 -1.84 -3.90 23.37
CA ILE A 103 -2.21 -2.47 23.20
C ILE A 103 -2.20 -1.76 24.56
N ALA A 104 -2.78 -2.38 25.58
CA ALA A 104 -2.79 -1.84 26.94
C ALA A 104 -1.38 -1.76 27.54
N LEU A 105 -0.51 -2.73 27.24
CA LEU A 105 0.90 -2.71 27.66
C LEU A 105 1.63 -1.53 27.02
N VAL A 106 1.56 -1.38 25.71
CA VAL A 106 2.19 -0.28 24.97
C VAL A 106 1.74 1.08 25.52
N ARG A 107 0.45 1.29 25.69
CA ARG A 107 -0.08 2.54 26.23
C ARG A 107 0.39 2.81 27.65
N ARG A 108 0.40 1.80 28.52
CA ARG A 108 0.89 1.94 29.90
C ARG A 108 2.38 2.27 29.94
N GLU A 109 3.18 1.60 29.10
CA GLU A 109 4.61 1.81 29.07
C GLU A 109 4.99 3.18 28.50
N LEU A 110 4.25 3.67 27.52
CA LEU A 110 4.53 4.95 26.87
C LEU A 110 3.86 6.15 27.52
N ALA A 111 2.91 5.94 28.44
CA ALA A 111 2.19 7.03 29.11
C ALA A 111 3.09 8.03 29.87
N ASN A 112 4.24 7.58 30.37
CA ASN A 112 5.13 8.38 31.22
C ASN A 112 6.61 8.16 30.85
N VAL A 113 6.94 7.93 29.60
CA VAL A 113 8.33 7.76 29.17
C VAL A 113 9.06 9.08 29.29
N GLN A 114 10.17 9.06 30.05
CA GLN A 114 11.14 10.14 30.10
C GLN A 114 12.42 9.68 29.41
N GLY A 115 12.88 10.44 28.39
CA GLY A 115 14.03 10.08 27.59
C GLY A 115 13.74 8.91 26.65
N LEU A 116 14.70 8.02 26.53
CA LEU A 116 14.64 6.85 25.62
C LEU A 116 14.64 5.56 26.43
N ARG A 117 13.83 4.60 26.03
CA ARG A 117 13.81 3.25 26.60
C ARG A 117 13.36 2.23 25.56
N GLU A 118 13.68 0.98 25.77
CA GLU A 118 13.11 -0.12 24.99
C GLU A 118 11.75 -0.54 25.53
N LEU A 119 10.85 -0.98 24.64
CA LEU A 119 9.63 -1.68 25.04
C LEU A 119 9.99 -2.99 25.73
N SER A 120 9.25 -3.35 26.78
CA SER A 120 9.47 -4.59 27.52
C SER A 120 9.26 -5.86 26.68
N THR A 121 8.69 -5.74 25.50
CA THR A 121 8.42 -6.86 24.56
C THR A 121 9.59 -7.18 23.63
N GLY A 122 10.59 -6.31 23.53
CA GLY A 122 11.75 -6.51 22.65
C GLY A 122 12.66 -5.28 22.57
N ASP A 123 13.30 -5.12 21.43
CA ASP A 123 14.36 -4.18 21.10
C ASP A 123 13.87 -2.85 20.46
N THR A 124 12.58 -2.58 20.53
CA THR A 124 12.02 -1.34 19.97
C THR A 124 12.25 -0.17 20.93
N LEU A 125 13.11 0.75 20.51
CA LEU A 125 13.38 1.99 21.25
C LEU A 125 12.19 2.95 21.12
N VAL A 126 11.81 3.59 22.22
CA VAL A 126 10.68 4.54 22.30
C VAL A 126 11.02 5.80 23.10
N SER A 127 10.33 6.87 22.77
CA SER A 127 10.36 8.17 23.47
C SER A 127 8.94 8.58 23.87
N ALA A 128 8.79 9.72 24.53
CA ALA A 128 7.49 10.23 24.99
C ALA A 128 6.44 10.36 23.87
N ASP A 129 6.86 10.74 22.67
CA ASP A 129 5.95 10.96 21.53
C ASP A 129 5.75 9.72 20.65
N SER A 130 6.41 8.60 20.98
CA SER A 130 6.37 7.39 20.12
C SER A 130 4.98 6.77 20.01
N LEU A 131 4.19 6.80 21.09
CA LEU A 131 2.82 6.29 21.04
C LEU A 131 1.95 7.09 20.06
N GLU A 132 2.00 8.41 20.18
CA GLU A 132 1.20 9.28 19.32
C GLU A 132 1.62 9.10 17.84
N ALA A 133 2.92 9.14 17.55
CA ALA A 133 3.42 8.90 16.19
C ALA A 133 2.97 7.55 15.64
N ALA A 134 3.06 6.45 16.43
CA ALA A 134 2.63 5.12 16.02
C ALA A 134 1.11 5.02 15.76
N GLU A 135 0.30 5.64 16.62
CA GLU A 135 -1.16 5.67 16.44
C GLU A 135 -1.56 6.49 15.19
N PHE A 136 -0.85 7.57 14.89
CA PHE A 136 -1.06 8.36 13.67
C PHE A 136 -0.49 7.68 12.43
N ALA A 137 0.63 6.93 12.52
CA ALA A 137 1.17 6.14 11.42
C ALA A 137 0.15 5.08 10.97
N ALA A 138 -0.30 4.24 11.89
CA ALA A 138 -1.29 3.22 11.60
C ALA A 138 -2.61 3.83 11.09
N GLY A 139 -3.15 4.84 11.77
CA GLY A 139 -4.39 5.51 11.36
C GLY A 139 -4.28 6.25 10.03
N GLY A 140 -3.11 6.82 9.73
CA GLY A 140 -2.81 7.46 8.45
C GLY A 140 -2.81 6.46 7.29
N VAL A 141 -2.22 5.28 7.48
CA VAL A 141 -2.25 4.20 6.47
C VAL A 141 -3.70 3.77 6.17
N LEU A 142 -4.59 3.76 7.18
CA LEU A 142 -6.01 3.49 6.93
C LEU A 142 -6.67 4.60 6.10
N ASN A 143 -6.27 5.87 6.28
CA ASN A 143 -6.75 6.96 5.40
C ASN A 143 -6.21 6.83 3.97
N ALA A 144 -5.00 6.30 3.77
CA ALA A 144 -4.49 5.98 2.45
C ALA A 144 -5.31 4.86 1.79
N VAL A 145 -5.66 3.81 2.52
CA VAL A 145 -6.60 2.77 2.06
C VAL A 145 -7.95 3.39 1.68
N ASP A 146 -8.50 4.26 2.53
CA ASP A 146 -9.76 4.95 2.25
C ASP A 146 -9.69 5.79 0.96
N ALA A 147 -8.62 6.55 0.77
CA ALA A 147 -8.43 7.39 -0.42
C ALA A 147 -8.38 6.55 -1.71
N VAL A 148 -7.71 5.40 -1.69
CA VAL A 148 -7.66 4.45 -2.82
C VAL A 148 -9.03 3.82 -3.05
N MET A 149 -9.68 3.29 -2.01
CA MET A 149 -10.97 2.60 -2.15
C MET A 149 -12.11 3.52 -2.54
N GLN A 150 -12.08 4.79 -2.13
CA GLN A 150 -13.03 5.83 -2.53
C GLN A 150 -12.73 6.42 -3.91
N GLY A 151 -11.64 6.01 -4.53
CA GLY A 151 -11.22 6.50 -5.85
C GLY A 151 -10.77 7.96 -5.89
N LYS A 152 -10.36 8.53 -4.76
CA LYS A 152 -9.71 9.85 -4.69
C LYS A 152 -8.33 9.83 -5.32
N VAL A 153 -7.63 8.72 -5.15
CA VAL A 153 -6.32 8.43 -5.74
C VAL A 153 -6.35 7.05 -6.39
N LYS A 154 -5.45 6.78 -7.33
CA LYS A 154 -5.29 5.44 -7.93
C LYS A 154 -4.51 4.49 -7.03
N ASN A 155 -3.46 5.00 -6.40
CA ASN A 155 -2.60 4.32 -5.45
C ASN A 155 -2.05 5.34 -4.45
N ALA A 156 -1.33 4.90 -3.42
CA ALA A 156 -0.74 5.80 -2.44
C ALA A 156 0.60 5.27 -1.90
N PHE A 157 1.50 6.20 -1.57
CA PHE A 157 2.69 5.95 -0.76
C PHE A 157 2.52 6.61 0.62
N ALA A 158 2.77 5.85 1.66
CA ALA A 158 2.69 6.29 3.06
C ALA A 158 4.12 6.38 3.65
N ALA A 159 4.65 7.59 3.72
CA ALA A 159 5.92 7.90 4.37
C ALA A 159 5.67 8.07 5.87
N VAL A 160 5.57 6.97 6.59
CA VAL A 160 5.23 6.93 8.02
C VAL A 160 6.39 6.43 8.88
N ARG A 161 6.39 6.81 10.15
CA ARG A 161 7.24 6.31 11.24
C ARG A 161 6.41 6.22 12.52
N PRO A 162 6.69 5.24 13.40
CA PRO A 162 7.60 4.09 13.26
C PRO A 162 7.17 3.10 12.17
N PRO A 163 8.07 2.20 11.70
CA PRO A 163 7.75 1.09 10.81
C PRO A 163 6.84 0.06 11.48
N GLY A 164 6.43 -1.00 10.77
CA GLY A 164 5.40 -1.89 11.29
C GLY A 164 5.62 -3.39 11.11
N HIS A 165 6.31 -3.85 10.07
CA HIS A 165 6.26 -5.25 9.64
C HIS A 165 6.82 -6.28 10.64
N HIS A 166 7.63 -5.84 11.60
CA HIS A 166 8.12 -6.72 12.68
C HIS A 166 7.16 -6.82 13.88
N ALA A 167 6.23 -5.86 14.06
CA ALA A 167 5.31 -5.91 15.18
C ALA A 167 4.35 -7.10 15.05
N THR A 168 4.45 -8.06 16.00
CA THR A 168 3.56 -9.22 16.05
C THR A 168 2.23 -8.87 16.73
N PRO A 169 1.23 -9.75 16.76
CA PRO A 169 0.00 -9.49 17.50
C PRO A 169 0.20 -9.19 19.00
N THR A 170 1.36 -9.55 19.57
CA THR A 170 1.64 -9.46 21.01
C THR A 170 2.92 -8.75 21.39
N ARG A 171 3.75 -8.34 20.41
CA ARG A 171 5.08 -7.78 20.68
C ARG A 171 5.42 -6.66 19.70
N GLY A 172 6.06 -5.60 20.20
CA GLY A 172 6.77 -4.62 19.40
C GLY A 172 8.26 -4.96 19.40
N VAL A 173 8.82 -5.17 18.23
CA VAL A 173 10.23 -5.54 17.99
C VAL A 173 10.72 -4.93 16.68
N GLY A 174 12.02 -4.86 16.45
CA GLY A 174 12.59 -4.38 15.17
C GLY A 174 12.16 -2.96 14.83
N PHE A 175 12.23 -2.04 15.79
CA PHE A 175 11.80 -0.64 15.67
C PHE A 175 10.28 -0.44 15.50
N CYS A 176 9.50 -1.51 15.41
CA CYS A 176 8.06 -1.49 15.16
C CYS A 176 7.25 -1.50 16.45
N ILE A 177 6.17 -0.68 16.50
CA ILE A 177 5.22 -0.65 17.62
C ILE A 177 3.91 -1.32 17.21
N PHE A 178 3.28 -0.87 16.12
CA PHE A 178 2.08 -1.48 15.56
C PHE A 178 2.33 -1.91 14.11
N ASN A 179 1.72 -2.99 13.68
CA ASN A 179 1.89 -3.49 12.32
C ASN A 179 0.96 -2.75 11.34
N ASN A 180 1.47 -1.67 10.77
CA ASN A 180 0.73 -0.77 9.89
C ASN A 180 0.07 -1.50 8.72
N VAL A 181 0.81 -2.37 8.04
CA VAL A 181 0.35 -3.11 6.85
C VAL A 181 -0.65 -4.20 7.21
N ALA A 182 -0.40 -4.95 8.29
CA ALA A 182 -1.33 -6.00 8.72
C ALA A 182 -2.68 -5.42 9.15
N ILE A 183 -2.67 -4.30 9.89
CA ILE A 183 -3.89 -3.58 10.27
C ILE A 183 -4.63 -3.10 9.02
N ALA A 184 -3.92 -2.53 8.04
CA ALA A 184 -4.50 -2.06 6.79
C ALA A 184 -5.14 -3.20 5.99
N ALA A 185 -4.52 -4.40 5.95
CA ALA A 185 -5.08 -5.58 5.31
C ALA A 185 -6.42 -5.99 5.95
N ARG A 186 -6.48 -6.06 7.26
CA ARG A 186 -7.73 -6.36 7.98
C ARG A 186 -8.78 -5.27 7.82
N TYR A 187 -8.35 -4.01 7.84
CA TYR A 187 -9.25 -2.88 7.68
C TYR A 187 -9.93 -2.86 6.30
N VAL A 188 -9.16 -3.04 5.21
CA VAL A 188 -9.74 -3.04 3.87
C VAL A 188 -10.71 -4.21 3.68
N GLN A 189 -10.42 -5.37 4.28
CA GLN A 189 -11.33 -6.51 4.30
C GLN A 189 -12.62 -6.18 5.05
N ARG A 190 -12.52 -5.65 6.26
CA ARG A 190 -13.66 -5.40 7.13
C ARG A 190 -14.56 -4.27 6.64
N LYS A 191 -13.96 -3.16 6.20
CA LYS A 191 -14.70 -1.95 5.80
C LYS A 191 -15.24 -2.02 4.38
N TYR A 192 -14.49 -2.59 3.46
CA TYR A 192 -14.80 -2.56 2.03
C TYR A 192 -15.16 -3.92 1.42
N GLY A 193 -15.16 -4.97 2.22
CA GLY A 193 -15.51 -6.32 1.75
C GLY A 193 -14.46 -6.93 0.79
N VAL A 194 -13.25 -6.40 0.76
CA VAL A 194 -12.13 -6.98 0.00
C VAL A 194 -11.86 -8.38 0.52
N ARG A 195 -11.83 -9.37 -0.37
CA ARG A 195 -11.70 -10.77 0.04
C ARG A 195 -10.27 -11.26 0.10
N ARG A 196 -9.44 -10.84 -0.87
CA ARG A 196 -8.06 -11.34 -1.04
C ARG A 196 -7.10 -10.16 -1.06
N VAL A 197 -6.20 -10.11 -0.08
CA VAL A 197 -5.17 -9.09 0.02
C VAL A 197 -3.81 -9.74 -0.23
N LEU A 198 -3.04 -9.19 -1.16
CA LEU A 198 -1.64 -9.52 -1.34
C LEU A 198 -0.80 -8.50 -0.57
N ILE A 199 0.08 -8.97 0.31
CA ILE A 199 1.12 -8.16 0.93
C ILE A 199 2.45 -8.54 0.29
N VAL A 200 3.13 -7.55 -0.30
CA VAL A 200 4.48 -7.69 -0.87
C VAL A 200 5.45 -6.96 0.04
N ASP A 201 6.38 -7.69 0.64
CA ASP A 201 7.38 -7.17 1.55
C ASP A 201 8.76 -7.33 0.90
N TRP A 202 9.43 -6.23 0.63
CA TRP A 202 10.78 -6.23 0.09
C TRP A 202 11.79 -5.53 0.99
N ASP A 203 11.42 -5.30 2.26
CA ASP A 203 12.40 -4.91 3.27
C ASP A 203 13.54 -5.94 3.32
N TYR A 204 14.75 -5.48 3.65
CA TYR A 204 15.89 -6.36 3.79
C TYR A 204 15.69 -7.42 4.90
N HIS A 205 14.90 -7.07 5.92
CA HIS A 205 14.56 -7.93 7.03
C HIS A 205 13.25 -8.66 6.78
N HIS A 206 13.14 -9.89 7.25
CA HIS A 206 11.87 -10.63 7.18
C HIS A 206 10.79 -9.99 8.06
N GLY A 207 9.62 -9.69 7.50
CA GLY A 207 8.47 -9.16 8.23
C GLY A 207 7.76 -10.21 9.08
N ASN A 208 8.43 -10.69 10.11
CA ASN A 208 7.94 -11.76 10.99
C ASN A 208 6.60 -11.46 11.64
N GLY A 209 6.32 -10.20 11.98
CA GLY A 209 5.04 -9.78 12.56
C GLY A 209 3.90 -9.91 11.56
N THR A 210 4.12 -9.52 10.32
CA THR A 210 3.13 -9.68 9.24
C THR A 210 2.90 -11.15 8.94
N GLN A 211 3.94 -11.96 8.84
CA GLN A 211 3.82 -13.42 8.68
C GLN A 211 3.02 -14.04 9.81
N GLU A 212 3.32 -13.73 11.08
CA GLU A 212 2.61 -14.28 12.24
C GLU A 212 1.12 -13.92 12.21
N ALA A 213 0.79 -12.66 11.87
CA ALA A 213 -0.60 -12.18 11.83
C ALA A 213 -1.47 -12.95 10.82
N PHE A 214 -0.88 -13.51 9.77
CA PHE A 214 -1.59 -14.18 8.68
C PHE A 214 -1.20 -15.65 8.49
N TYR A 215 -0.43 -16.25 9.38
CA TYR A 215 0.11 -17.60 9.21
C TYR A 215 -0.96 -18.69 9.03
N GLN A 216 -2.15 -18.47 9.59
CA GLN A 216 -3.29 -19.39 9.50
C GLN A 216 -4.45 -18.84 8.65
N ASP A 217 -4.22 -17.78 7.86
CA ASP A 217 -5.26 -17.07 7.13
C ASP A 217 -5.15 -17.26 5.61
N GLY A 218 -6.17 -17.87 5.01
CA GLY A 218 -6.22 -18.09 3.57
C GLY A 218 -6.62 -16.87 2.73
N SER A 219 -7.03 -15.77 3.37
CA SER A 219 -7.52 -14.55 2.68
C SER A 219 -6.42 -13.51 2.44
N VAL A 220 -5.26 -13.67 3.06
CA VAL A 220 -4.09 -12.83 2.86
C VAL A 220 -2.94 -13.68 2.35
N PHE A 221 -2.33 -13.26 1.24
CA PHE A 221 -1.10 -13.86 0.73
C PHE A 221 0.07 -12.93 1.08
N TYR A 222 1.04 -13.43 1.81
CA TYR A 222 2.26 -12.73 2.18
C TYR A 222 3.43 -13.24 1.36
N PHE A 223 4.07 -12.34 0.63
CA PHE A 223 5.32 -12.57 -0.10
C PHE A 223 6.42 -11.72 0.50
N SER A 224 7.57 -12.30 0.78
CA SER A 224 8.73 -11.58 1.31
C SER A 224 10.02 -11.99 0.60
N THR A 225 10.79 -10.98 0.17
CA THR A 225 12.21 -11.14 -0.17
C THR A 225 13.04 -10.50 0.94
N HIS A 226 13.98 -11.24 1.52
CA HIS A 226 14.75 -10.79 2.67
C HIS A 226 16.09 -11.53 2.76
N HIS A 227 16.97 -11.09 3.62
CA HIS A 227 18.21 -11.81 3.92
C HIS A 227 17.96 -12.84 5.03
N TYR A 228 17.93 -14.12 4.68
CA TYR A 228 17.80 -15.20 5.65
C TYR A 228 19.06 -15.33 6.53
N GLY A 229 18.87 -15.42 7.83
CA GLY A 229 19.97 -15.43 8.80
C GLY A 229 20.33 -14.06 9.36
N ALA A 230 19.82 -12.96 8.75
CA ALA A 230 19.81 -11.65 9.38
C ALA A 230 18.68 -11.55 10.41
N TYR A 231 18.56 -10.37 11.08
CA TYR A 231 17.42 -10.10 11.95
C TYR A 231 16.08 -10.32 11.21
N PRO A 232 15.05 -10.89 11.82
CA PRO A 232 14.97 -11.46 13.18
C PRO A 232 15.29 -12.96 13.25
N GLY A 233 15.90 -13.55 12.22
CA GLY A 233 16.26 -14.97 12.17
C GLY A 233 15.10 -15.90 11.80
N THR A 234 14.07 -15.37 11.14
CA THR A 234 12.88 -16.09 10.64
C THR A 234 12.75 -15.93 9.12
N GLY A 235 11.71 -16.49 8.51
CA GLY A 235 11.48 -16.37 7.07
C GLY A 235 12.12 -17.50 6.26
N SER A 236 12.19 -18.71 6.83
CA SER A 236 12.59 -19.89 6.08
C SER A 236 11.64 -20.17 4.91
N PRO A 237 12.13 -20.64 3.74
CA PRO A 237 11.28 -21.06 2.63
C PRO A 237 10.25 -22.14 2.99
N GLU A 238 10.52 -22.91 4.05
CA GLU A 238 9.63 -23.96 4.56
C GLU A 238 8.45 -23.40 5.37
N GLU A 239 8.53 -22.15 5.83
CA GLU A 239 7.45 -21.45 6.54
C GLU A 239 6.38 -20.98 5.54
N THR A 240 5.48 -21.91 5.14
CA THR A 240 4.49 -21.68 4.06
C THR A 240 3.08 -21.38 4.57
N GLY A 241 2.91 -21.23 5.91
CA GLY A 241 1.60 -21.08 6.54
C GLY A 241 1.02 -22.40 7.03
N ALA A 242 -0.09 -22.34 7.78
CA ALA A 242 -0.76 -23.49 8.37
C ALA A 242 -2.29 -23.35 8.27
N GLY A 243 -3.01 -24.46 8.42
CA GLY A 243 -4.47 -24.49 8.40
C GLY A 243 -5.03 -23.87 7.10
N LYS A 244 -5.89 -22.84 7.21
CA LYS A 244 -6.42 -22.12 6.06
C LYS A 244 -5.36 -21.29 5.33
N GLY A 245 -4.29 -20.93 6.02
CA GLY A 245 -3.14 -20.18 5.48
C GLY A 245 -2.08 -21.06 4.82
N ALA A 246 -2.24 -22.37 4.77
CA ALA A 246 -1.27 -23.25 4.12
C ALA A 246 -1.05 -22.85 2.66
N GLY A 247 0.21 -22.63 2.27
CA GLY A 247 0.60 -22.13 0.96
C GLY A 247 0.26 -20.65 0.70
N LYS A 248 0.01 -19.86 1.76
CA LYS A 248 -0.24 -18.41 1.64
C LYS A 248 0.92 -17.54 2.14
N ILE A 249 1.97 -18.15 2.64
CA ILE A 249 3.24 -17.51 2.96
C ILE A 249 4.27 -17.96 1.92
N LEU A 250 4.97 -17.01 1.31
CA LEU A 250 6.01 -17.27 0.32
C LEU A 250 7.25 -16.47 0.67
N ASN A 251 8.16 -17.10 1.37
CA ASN A 251 9.46 -16.57 1.72
C ASN A 251 10.48 -16.88 0.62
N VAL A 252 11.15 -15.86 0.12
CA VAL A 252 12.19 -15.94 -0.92
C VAL A 252 13.45 -15.27 -0.40
N PRO A 253 14.27 -16.00 0.38
CA PRO A 253 15.51 -15.45 0.88
C PRO A 253 16.50 -15.16 -0.25
N LEU A 254 17.18 -14.03 -0.14
CA LEU A 254 18.22 -13.60 -1.06
C LEU A 254 19.60 -13.68 -0.38
N PRO A 255 20.66 -13.97 -1.13
CA PRO A 255 22.02 -14.02 -0.57
C PRO A 255 22.53 -12.62 -0.22
N PRO A 256 23.53 -12.52 0.69
CA PRO A 256 24.26 -11.28 0.89
C PRO A 256 24.78 -10.73 -0.45
N GLY A 257 24.70 -9.42 -0.64
CA GLY A 257 25.12 -8.79 -1.89
C GLY A 257 24.15 -8.95 -3.06
N ALA A 258 22.91 -9.43 -2.83
CA ALA A 258 21.91 -9.59 -3.86
C ALA A 258 21.72 -8.30 -4.67
N SER A 259 21.73 -8.43 -5.99
CA SER A 259 21.66 -7.35 -6.97
C SER A 259 20.24 -7.11 -7.48
N ASP A 260 20.05 -6.04 -8.27
CA ASP A 260 18.81 -5.76 -8.99
C ASP A 260 18.31 -6.96 -9.80
N ALA A 261 19.20 -7.67 -10.48
CA ALA A 261 18.84 -8.84 -11.29
C ALA A 261 18.22 -9.95 -10.43
N GLN A 262 18.80 -10.23 -9.25
CA GLN A 262 18.33 -11.31 -8.38
C GLN A 262 16.99 -10.99 -7.73
N ILE A 263 16.77 -9.74 -7.27
CA ILE A 263 15.47 -9.38 -6.69
C ILE A 263 14.38 -9.33 -7.78
N VAL A 264 14.69 -8.81 -8.96
CA VAL A 264 13.76 -8.81 -10.09
C VAL A 264 13.40 -10.23 -10.53
N GLU A 265 14.37 -11.14 -10.59
CA GLU A 265 14.14 -12.56 -10.87
C GLU A 265 13.22 -13.20 -9.82
N ALA A 266 13.43 -12.93 -8.54
CA ALA A 266 12.56 -13.43 -7.46
C ALA A 266 11.10 -12.94 -7.65
N PHE A 267 10.91 -11.68 -8.01
CA PHE A 267 9.58 -11.13 -8.30
C PHE A 267 8.95 -11.77 -9.54
N GLN A 268 9.69 -11.89 -10.64
CA GLN A 268 9.17 -12.46 -11.89
C GLN A 268 8.87 -13.95 -11.77
N THR A 269 9.75 -14.72 -11.11
CA THR A 269 9.64 -16.19 -11.10
C THR A 269 8.87 -16.74 -9.91
N LYS A 270 8.74 -15.98 -8.81
CA LYS A 270 8.04 -16.40 -7.58
C LYS A 270 6.78 -15.60 -7.31
N LEU A 271 6.88 -14.26 -7.21
CA LEU A 271 5.72 -13.42 -6.90
C LEU A 271 4.67 -13.46 -8.01
N VAL A 272 5.06 -13.24 -9.26
CA VAL A 272 4.10 -13.12 -10.38
C VAL A 272 3.24 -14.38 -10.53
N PRO A 273 3.78 -15.61 -10.59
CA PRO A 273 2.96 -16.82 -10.66
C PRO A 273 2.06 -17.00 -9.42
N ALA A 274 2.58 -16.70 -8.22
CA ALA A 274 1.81 -16.82 -6.98
C ALA A 274 0.64 -15.81 -6.94
N ALA A 275 0.88 -14.57 -7.31
CA ALA A 275 -0.15 -13.53 -7.38
C ALA A 275 -1.24 -13.87 -8.43
N ARG A 276 -0.85 -14.40 -9.59
CA ARG A 276 -1.79 -14.86 -10.63
C ARG A 276 -2.66 -16.03 -10.18
N ASN A 277 -2.11 -16.93 -9.38
CA ASN A 277 -2.88 -18.01 -8.76
C ASN A 277 -3.82 -17.49 -7.66
N PHE A 278 -3.34 -16.55 -6.83
CA PHE A 278 -4.11 -16.00 -5.71
C PHE A 278 -5.18 -15.00 -6.15
N LYS A 279 -4.93 -14.20 -7.21
CA LYS A 279 -5.82 -13.18 -7.79
C LYS A 279 -6.27 -12.15 -6.75
N PRO A 280 -5.37 -11.29 -6.26
CA PRO A 280 -5.67 -10.34 -5.19
C PRO A 280 -6.72 -9.30 -5.62
N ASP A 281 -7.55 -8.86 -4.68
CA ASP A 281 -8.51 -7.78 -4.87
C ASP A 281 -7.94 -6.42 -4.40
N PHE A 282 -6.82 -6.45 -3.65
CA PHE A 282 -6.07 -5.28 -3.15
C PHE A 282 -4.61 -5.67 -2.89
N ILE A 283 -3.67 -4.74 -3.11
CA ILE A 283 -2.25 -4.95 -2.84
C ILE A 283 -1.75 -3.94 -1.79
N LEU A 284 -1.04 -4.46 -0.80
CA LEU A 284 -0.26 -3.69 0.16
C LEU A 284 1.22 -3.98 -0.05
N ILE A 285 2.05 -2.97 0.18
CA ILE A 285 3.50 -3.12 0.10
C ILE A 285 4.11 -2.69 1.44
N SER A 286 4.86 -3.58 2.08
CA SER A 286 5.87 -3.21 3.07
C SER A 286 7.13 -2.81 2.32
N ALA A 287 7.29 -1.50 2.14
CA ALA A 287 8.33 -0.91 1.30
C ALA A 287 9.54 -0.51 2.15
N GLY A 288 10.38 -1.48 2.49
CA GLY A 288 11.70 -1.23 3.03
C GLY A 288 12.70 -0.90 1.91
N PHE A 289 13.62 -0.02 2.20
CA PHE A 289 14.69 0.36 1.26
C PHE A 289 16.08 0.10 1.81
N ASP A 290 16.18 -0.63 2.91
CA ASP A 290 17.43 -1.07 3.53
C ASP A 290 18.13 -2.21 2.78
N GLY A 291 17.50 -2.78 1.77
CA GLY A 291 18.16 -3.58 0.74
C GLY A 291 19.01 -2.76 -0.23
N MET A 292 19.01 -1.42 -0.14
CA MET A 292 19.80 -0.56 -1.01
C MET A 292 21.30 -0.75 -0.82
N GLN A 293 22.06 -0.46 -1.87
CA GLN A 293 23.52 -0.49 -1.84
C GLN A 293 24.06 0.44 -0.74
N ASN A 294 24.99 -0.10 0.09
CA ASN A 294 25.62 0.63 1.20
C ASN A 294 24.65 1.15 2.26
N ASP A 295 23.52 0.49 2.50
CA ASP A 295 22.70 0.80 3.65
C ASP A 295 23.45 0.55 4.97
N LEU A 296 22.94 1.14 6.07
CA LEU A 296 23.59 0.99 7.38
C LEU A 296 23.32 -0.37 8.03
N LEU A 297 22.21 -1.02 7.69
CA LEU A 297 21.78 -2.28 8.29
C LEU A 297 21.64 -3.43 7.28
N GLY A 298 21.48 -3.13 6.00
CA GLY A 298 21.39 -4.10 4.92
C GLY A 298 22.69 -4.28 4.15
N VAL A 299 22.87 -5.46 3.56
CA VAL A 299 24.06 -5.79 2.75
C VAL A 299 23.71 -6.19 1.31
N PHE A 300 22.49 -5.91 0.84
CA PHE A 300 22.16 -6.07 -0.57
C PHE A 300 22.76 -4.93 -1.40
N ASN A 301 22.74 -5.09 -2.71
CA ASN A 301 23.23 -4.10 -3.67
C ASN A 301 22.11 -3.63 -4.60
N ILE A 302 20.91 -3.41 -4.05
CA ILE A 302 19.76 -2.94 -4.81
C ILE A 302 19.95 -1.44 -5.09
N THR A 303 19.78 -1.05 -6.36
CA THR A 303 19.84 0.35 -6.77
C THR A 303 18.44 0.98 -6.82
N PRO A 304 18.31 2.32 -6.95
CA PRO A 304 17.03 2.95 -7.20
C PRO A 304 16.32 2.39 -8.46
N ALA A 305 17.07 1.97 -9.47
CA ALA A 305 16.52 1.31 -10.67
C ALA A 305 15.94 -0.08 -10.36
N GLY A 306 16.57 -0.83 -9.46
CA GLY A 306 16.06 -2.12 -8.96
C GLY A 306 14.74 -1.94 -8.22
N PHE A 307 14.64 -0.97 -7.31
CA PHE A 307 13.37 -0.65 -6.62
C PHE A 307 12.28 -0.18 -7.60
N ALA A 308 12.63 0.62 -8.61
CA ALA A 308 11.69 1.00 -9.67
C ALA A 308 11.21 -0.23 -10.45
N ALA A 309 12.10 -1.17 -10.76
CA ALA A 309 11.75 -2.39 -11.52
C ALA A 309 10.78 -3.29 -10.75
N ILE A 310 11.03 -3.58 -9.46
CA ILE A 310 10.10 -4.38 -8.65
C ILE A 310 8.78 -3.66 -8.40
N THR A 311 8.81 -2.33 -8.23
CA THR A 311 7.58 -1.52 -8.13
C THR A 311 6.74 -1.69 -9.40
N ARG A 312 7.34 -1.60 -10.57
CA ARG A 312 6.64 -1.77 -11.86
C ARG A 312 5.98 -3.14 -11.97
N ILE A 313 6.65 -4.21 -11.54
CA ILE A 313 6.07 -5.56 -11.50
C ILE A 313 4.81 -5.59 -10.63
N VAL A 314 4.85 -4.98 -9.43
CA VAL A 314 3.69 -4.95 -8.52
C VAL A 314 2.56 -4.08 -9.10
N VAL A 315 2.89 -2.97 -9.75
CA VAL A 315 1.89 -2.11 -10.41
C VAL A 315 1.20 -2.86 -11.55
N GLU A 316 1.93 -3.60 -12.37
CA GLU A 316 1.32 -4.43 -13.43
C GLU A 316 0.38 -5.50 -12.84
N LEU A 317 0.79 -6.19 -11.77
CA LEU A 317 -0.10 -7.12 -11.06
C LEU A 317 -1.36 -6.43 -10.54
N SER A 318 -1.23 -5.20 -10.04
CA SER A 318 -2.38 -4.45 -9.54
C SER A 318 -3.37 -4.05 -10.65
N LYS A 319 -2.86 -3.70 -11.83
CA LYS A 319 -3.69 -3.44 -13.02
C LYS A 319 -4.40 -4.71 -13.47
N GLU A 320 -3.70 -5.85 -13.47
CA GLU A 320 -4.25 -7.13 -13.89
C GLU A 320 -5.40 -7.61 -12.98
N PHE A 321 -5.30 -7.39 -11.65
CA PHE A 321 -6.23 -8.01 -10.69
C PHE A 321 -7.09 -7.04 -9.88
N CYS A 322 -6.61 -5.87 -9.53
CA CYS A 322 -7.27 -4.99 -8.57
C CYS A 322 -7.37 -3.51 -9.02
N GLN A 323 -7.40 -3.25 -10.32
CA GLN A 323 -7.65 -1.92 -10.90
C GLN A 323 -6.64 -0.85 -10.44
N GLY A 324 -5.37 -1.24 -10.24
CA GLY A 324 -4.32 -0.34 -9.77
C GLY A 324 -4.35 -0.03 -8.28
N ARG A 325 -5.16 -0.71 -7.47
CA ARG A 325 -5.30 -0.43 -6.04
C ARG A 325 -4.09 -0.91 -5.25
N ILE A 326 -3.22 0.01 -4.91
CA ILE A 326 -2.02 -0.22 -4.10
C ILE A 326 -1.95 0.83 -2.97
N VAL A 327 -1.59 0.38 -1.77
CA VAL A 327 -1.04 1.25 -0.73
C VAL A 327 0.32 0.71 -0.34
N SER A 328 1.35 1.50 -0.58
CA SER A 328 2.74 1.22 -0.23
C SER A 328 3.08 1.96 1.06
N VAL A 329 3.69 1.27 2.02
CA VAL A 329 3.98 1.77 3.36
C VAL A 329 5.48 1.66 3.62
N LEU A 330 6.12 2.75 4.00
CA LEU A 330 7.54 2.79 4.34
C LEU A 330 7.84 1.89 5.54
N GLU A 331 8.85 1.06 5.41
CA GLU A 331 9.45 0.28 6.50
C GLU A 331 10.90 0.73 6.72
N GLY A 332 11.91 -0.12 6.49
CA GLY A 332 13.33 0.19 6.66
C GLY A 332 13.94 1.09 5.57
N GLY A 333 15.25 1.25 5.66
CA GLY A 333 16.07 2.14 4.82
C GLY A 333 16.70 3.25 5.66
N TYR A 334 18.04 3.19 5.84
CA TYR A 334 18.69 3.94 6.91
C TYR A 334 19.82 4.85 6.42
N ARG A 335 20.38 4.62 5.23
CA ARG A 335 21.25 5.59 4.57
C ARG A 335 20.40 6.65 3.85
N LEU A 336 20.44 7.88 4.33
CA LEU A 336 19.47 8.93 3.99
C LEU A 336 19.42 9.27 2.50
N ASP A 337 20.57 9.40 1.84
CA ASP A 337 20.66 9.71 0.40
C ASP A 337 20.10 8.56 -0.45
N GLY A 338 20.54 7.33 -0.18
CA GLY A 338 20.08 6.16 -0.90
C GLY A 338 18.60 5.85 -0.65
N LEU A 339 18.10 6.06 0.59
CA LEU A 339 16.68 5.97 0.90
C LEU A 339 15.87 6.98 0.08
N ALA A 340 16.31 8.24 0.06
CA ALA A 340 15.62 9.31 -0.66
C ALA A 340 15.55 9.05 -2.17
N GLU A 341 16.67 8.60 -2.77
CA GLU A 341 16.73 8.24 -4.19
C GLU A 341 15.87 7.01 -4.53
N SER A 342 15.89 5.99 -3.67
CA SER A 342 15.11 4.77 -3.88
C SER A 342 13.60 5.02 -3.74
N VAL A 343 13.18 5.80 -2.74
CA VAL A 343 11.79 6.22 -2.58
C VAL A 343 11.34 7.11 -3.74
N LEU A 344 12.20 8.02 -4.21
CA LEU A 344 11.89 8.85 -5.37
C LEU A 344 11.59 7.98 -6.60
N ALA A 345 12.45 7.00 -6.88
CA ALA A 345 12.26 6.07 -8.00
C ALA A 345 10.98 5.23 -7.86
N HIS A 346 10.67 4.77 -6.65
CA HIS A 346 9.43 4.06 -6.34
C HIS A 346 8.18 4.92 -6.59
N VAL A 347 8.16 6.14 -6.05
CA VAL A 347 7.02 7.07 -6.18
C VAL A 347 6.83 7.53 -7.64
N GLN A 348 7.91 7.71 -8.39
CA GLN A 348 7.84 8.00 -9.83
C GLN A 348 7.08 6.91 -10.58
N VAL A 349 7.40 5.63 -10.36
CA VAL A 349 6.68 4.50 -10.98
C VAL A 349 5.21 4.48 -10.55
N LEU A 350 4.89 4.63 -9.25
CA LEU A 350 3.50 4.70 -8.79
C LEU A 350 2.70 5.81 -9.47
N ARG A 351 3.36 6.93 -9.79
CA ARG A 351 2.74 8.10 -10.43
C ARG A 351 2.53 7.93 -11.93
N GLU A 352 3.48 7.34 -12.62
CA GLU A 352 3.47 7.21 -14.09
C GLU A 352 2.42 6.21 -14.58
N GLU A 353 2.17 5.20 -13.81
CA GLU A 353 1.34 4.04 -14.16
C GLU A 353 -0.10 4.17 -13.63
#